data_742f4f5f174f4af5e81c84d007b2ab09
#
_entry.id   742f4f5f174f4af5e81c84d007b2ab09
#
_cell.length_a   1.000
_cell.length_b   1.000
_cell.length_c   1.000
_cell.angle_alpha   90.00
_cell.angle_beta   90.00
_cell.angle_gamma   90.00
#
_symmetry.space_group_name_H-M   'P 1'
#
loop_
_entity.id
_entity.type
_entity.pdbx_description
1 polymer ?
#
loop_
_entity_poly.entity_id
_entity_poly.type
_entity_poly.pdbx_seq_one_letter_code
_entity_poly.pdbx_strand_id
1 'polypeptide(L)'
;MALTELEKITINMGPVDLGQIDLLVREGFYQNRTDFIRTAIRNQIGEQAEAVKQTVVRKELVLGLQHYARGDLEVVRAAGEALDIRVLGLASIADDVSPELALETIASLEVLGAFRASPAVKTALASRNRST
;
A
#
# COMPACT_ATOMS: atom_id res chain seq x y z
N MET A 1 3.39 -4.64 15.35
CA MET A 1 3.92 -5.02 14.05
C MET A 1 3.01 -4.52 12.95
N ALA A 2 3.58 -4.22 11.82
CA ALA A 2 2.88 -3.59 10.70
C ALA A 2 1.70 -4.40 10.12
N LEU A 3 1.55 -5.68 10.46
CA LEU A 3 0.48 -6.54 9.94
C LEU A 3 -0.92 -6.02 10.24
N THR A 4 -1.06 -5.21 11.31
CA THR A 4 -2.35 -4.64 11.69
C THR A 4 -2.48 -3.18 11.32
N GLU A 5 -1.49 -2.60 10.64
CA GLU A 5 -1.56 -1.22 10.20
C GLU A 5 -2.66 -1.03 9.16
N LEU A 6 -3.45 0.01 9.37
CA LEU A 6 -4.54 0.38 8.48
C LEU A 6 -4.33 1.79 7.99
N GLU A 7 -4.75 2.03 6.75
CA GLU A 7 -4.77 3.37 6.20
C GLU A 7 -6.18 3.94 6.31
N LYS A 8 -6.26 5.21 6.69
CA LYS A 8 -7.53 5.92 6.76
C LYS A 8 -7.80 6.59 5.43
N ILE A 9 -8.98 6.36 4.88
CA ILE A 9 -9.47 7.08 3.72
C ILE A 9 -10.77 7.77 4.09
N THR A 10 -11.07 8.87 3.40
CA THR A 10 -12.29 9.63 3.60
C THR A 10 -13.02 9.77 2.28
N ILE A 11 -14.30 9.45 2.27
CA ILE A 11 -15.14 9.61 1.07
C ILE A 11 -16.40 10.39 1.42
N ASN A 12 -16.85 11.19 0.47
CA ASN A 12 -18.11 11.93 0.57
C ASN A 12 -19.18 11.16 -0.18
N MET A 13 -20.37 11.03 0.42
CA MET A 13 -21.50 10.33 -0.18
C MET A 13 -22.72 11.21 -0.18
N GLY A 14 -23.57 11.04 -1.20
CA GLY A 14 -24.85 11.72 -1.26
C GLY A 14 -25.82 11.20 -0.20
N PRO A 15 -26.83 12.04 0.16
CA PRO A 15 -27.78 11.65 1.22
C PRO A 15 -28.62 10.42 0.86
N VAL A 16 -28.94 10.22 -0.41
CA VAL A 16 -29.78 9.08 -0.83
C VAL A 16 -29.01 7.77 -0.64
N ASP A 17 -27.76 7.72 -1.08
CA ASP A 17 -26.94 6.53 -0.89
C ASP A 17 -26.71 6.25 0.59
N LEU A 18 -26.40 7.28 1.35
CA LEU A 18 -26.18 7.15 2.78
C LEU A 18 -27.44 6.67 3.49
N GLY A 19 -28.59 7.19 3.11
CA GLY A 19 -29.89 6.77 3.68
C GLY A 19 -30.18 5.31 3.40
N GLN A 20 -29.85 4.82 2.21
CA GLN A 20 -30.03 3.41 1.88
C GLN A 20 -29.14 2.51 2.72
N ILE A 21 -27.91 2.93 2.95
CA ILE A 21 -27.01 2.20 3.85
C ILE A 21 -27.60 2.17 5.26
N ASP A 22 -28.06 3.31 5.75
CA ASP A 22 -28.66 3.40 7.09
C ASP A 22 -29.89 2.52 7.22
N LEU A 23 -30.70 2.43 6.18
CA LEU A 23 -31.87 1.53 6.17
C LEU A 23 -31.44 0.07 6.32
N LEU A 24 -30.42 -0.34 5.56
CA LEU A 24 -29.93 -1.72 5.63
C LEU A 24 -29.33 -2.06 6.99
N VAL A 25 -28.67 -1.10 7.62
CA VAL A 25 -28.16 -1.26 8.98
C VAL A 25 -29.32 -1.40 9.96
N ARG A 26 -30.32 -0.54 9.89
CA ARG A 26 -31.50 -0.57 10.76
C ARG A 26 -32.24 -1.91 10.65
N GLU A 27 -32.37 -2.44 9.44
CA GLU A 27 -33.10 -3.68 9.19
C GLU A 27 -32.26 -4.94 9.49
N GLY A 28 -31.03 -4.79 9.97
CA GLY A 28 -30.21 -5.88 10.44
C GLY A 28 -29.39 -6.59 9.37
N PHE A 29 -29.34 -6.07 8.15
CA PHE A 29 -28.51 -6.69 7.09
C PHE A 29 -27.01 -6.47 7.34
N TYR A 30 -26.65 -5.37 7.97
CA TYR A 30 -25.27 -5.02 8.33
C TYR A 30 -25.24 -4.46 9.74
N GLN A 31 -24.10 -4.59 10.41
CA GLN A 31 -23.98 -4.16 11.82
C GLN A 31 -23.88 -2.64 11.95
N ASN A 32 -23.24 -1.98 10.98
CA ASN A 32 -23.04 -0.54 10.97
C ASN A 32 -22.62 -0.08 9.56
N ARG A 33 -22.45 1.21 9.37
CA ARG A 33 -22.04 1.77 8.09
C ARG A 33 -20.69 1.18 7.61
N THR A 34 -19.74 1.08 8.53
CA THR A 34 -18.41 0.56 8.18
C THR A 34 -18.48 -0.88 7.69
N ASP A 35 -19.31 -1.70 8.31
CA ASP A 35 -19.53 -3.09 7.89
C ASP A 35 -20.05 -3.15 6.45
N PHE A 36 -21.05 -2.35 6.13
CA PHE A 36 -21.57 -2.26 4.75
C PHE A 36 -20.48 -1.83 3.78
N ILE A 37 -19.76 -0.75 4.11
CA ILE A 37 -18.75 -0.16 3.23
C ILE A 37 -17.61 -1.15 2.97
N ARG A 38 -17.11 -1.80 4.02
CA ARG A 38 -16.04 -2.79 3.86
C ARG A 38 -16.49 -4.00 3.03
N THR A 39 -17.70 -4.46 3.25
CA THR A 39 -18.27 -5.57 2.46
C THR A 39 -18.38 -5.18 1.00
N ALA A 40 -18.89 -3.98 0.72
CA ALA A 40 -19.00 -3.49 -0.64
C ALA A 40 -17.65 -3.38 -1.34
N ILE A 41 -16.64 -2.87 -0.64
CA ILE A 41 -15.28 -2.75 -1.16
C ILE A 41 -14.70 -4.12 -1.50
N ARG A 42 -14.81 -5.08 -0.58
CA ARG A 42 -14.31 -6.45 -0.81
C ARG A 42 -15.00 -7.12 -1.98
N ASN A 43 -16.31 -6.93 -2.10
CA ASN A 43 -17.07 -7.50 -3.22
C ASN A 43 -16.60 -6.90 -4.54
N GLN A 44 -16.41 -5.60 -4.60
CA GLN A 44 -15.97 -4.93 -5.83
C GLN A 44 -14.55 -5.33 -6.20
N ILE A 45 -13.64 -5.42 -5.23
CA ILE A 45 -12.28 -5.91 -5.48
C ILE A 45 -12.34 -7.35 -6.00
N GLY A 46 -13.20 -8.19 -5.42
CA GLY A 46 -13.38 -9.56 -5.86
C GLY A 46 -13.84 -9.65 -7.32
N GLU A 47 -14.73 -8.76 -7.74
CA GLU A 47 -15.18 -8.72 -9.14
C GLU A 47 -14.05 -8.33 -10.10
N GLN A 48 -13.06 -7.58 -9.63
CA GLN A 48 -11.90 -7.16 -10.43
C GLN A 48 -10.67 -8.06 -10.24
N ALA A 49 -10.83 -9.19 -9.54
CA ALA A 49 -9.70 -10.04 -9.16
C ALA A 49 -8.84 -10.48 -10.34
N GLU A 50 -9.47 -10.84 -11.47
CA GLU A 50 -8.71 -11.29 -12.64
C GLU A 50 -7.90 -10.16 -13.26
N ALA A 51 -8.48 -8.97 -13.34
CA ALA A 51 -7.77 -7.79 -13.84
C ALA A 51 -6.58 -7.44 -12.97
N VAL A 52 -6.75 -7.52 -11.65
CA VAL A 52 -5.66 -7.29 -10.69
C VAL A 52 -4.55 -8.31 -10.90
N LYS A 53 -4.91 -9.60 -10.96
CA LYS A 53 -3.95 -10.69 -11.14
C LYS A 53 -3.13 -10.51 -12.41
N GLN A 54 -3.77 -10.22 -13.53
CA GLN A 54 -3.08 -10.03 -14.81
C GLN A 54 -2.16 -8.82 -14.77
N THR A 55 -2.58 -7.74 -14.13
CA THR A 55 -1.76 -6.52 -14.03
C THR A 55 -0.56 -6.75 -13.13
N VAL A 56 -0.73 -7.45 -12.01
CA VAL A 56 0.37 -7.80 -11.10
C VAL A 56 1.45 -8.58 -11.84
N VAL A 57 1.05 -9.58 -12.63
CA VAL A 57 2.01 -10.37 -13.42
C VAL A 57 2.69 -9.51 -14.47
N ARG A 58 1.92 -8.76 -15.25
CA ARG A 58 2.45 -7.94 -16.34
C ARG A 58 3.42 -6.87 -15.86
N LYS A 59 3.14 -6.24 -14.73
CA LYS A 59 3.98 -5.18 -14.15
C LYS A 59 5.03 -5.69 -13.17
N GLU A 60 5.07 -6.99 -12.94
CA GLU A 60 6.00 -7.60 -11.99
C GLU A 60 5.90 -6.99 -10.59
N LEU A 61 4.66 -6.73 -10.14
CA LEU A 61 4.41 -6.22 -8.80
C LEU A 61 4.46 -7.36 -7.78
N VAL A 62 4.97 -7.07 -6.60
CA VAL A 62 4.91 -8.01 -5.47
C VAL A 62 3.66 -7.69 -4.67
N LEU A 63 2.76 -8.66 -4.58
CA LEU A 63 1.53 -8.52 -3.81
C LEU A 63 1.79 -8.86 -2.34
N GLY A 64 1.48 -7.94 -1.44
CA GLY A 64 1.55 -8.17 0.00
C GLY A 64 2.43 -7.17 0.72
N LEU A 65 3.20 -7.68 1.68
CA LEU A 65 4.05 -6.86 2.55
C LEU A 65 5.52 -7.08 2.22
N GLN A 66 6.24 -5.97 2.05
CA GLN A 66 7.69 -6.01 1.85
C GLN A 66 8.34 -5.05 2.85
N HIS A 67 9.29 -5.56 3.63
CA HIS A 67 10.01 -4.76 4.60
C HIS A 67 11.51 -4.81 4.31
N TYR A 68 12.15 -3.66 4.29
CA TYR A 68 13.58 -3.51 4.03
C TYR A 68 14.26 -3.00 5.29
N ALA A 69 15.00 -3.89 5.96
CA ALA A 69 15.80 -3.53 7.11
C ALA A 69 17.14 -2.93 6.66
N ARG A 70 17.79 -2.21 7.57
CA ARG A 70 19.10 -1.62 7.25
C ARG A 70 20.10 -2.67 6.77
N GLY A 71 20.15 -3.82 7.43
CA GLY A 71 21.05 -4.91 7.03
C GLY A 71 20.80 -5.42 5.62
N ASP A 72 19.52 -5.49 5.21
CA ASP A 72 19.15 -5.90 3.86
C ASP A 72 19.73 -4.94 2.81
N LEU A 73 19.62 -3.65 3.08
CA LEU A 73 20.12 -2.63 2.15
C LEU A 73 21.65 -2.54 2.17
N GLU A 74 22.28 -2.81 3.31
CA GLU A 74 23.73 -2.86 3.37
C GLU A 74 24.31 -4.01 2.54
N VAL A 75 23.61 -5.15 2.50
CA VAL A 75 23.98 -6.27 1.64
C VAL A 75 23.88 -5.88 0.17
N VAL A 76 22.81 -5.20 -0.21
CA VAL A 76 22.61 -4.71 -1.58
C VAL A 76 23.72 -3.75 -1.98
N ARG A 77 24.06 -2.81 -1.09
CA ARG A 77 25.15 -1.87 -1.34
C ARG A 77 26.49 -2.56 -1.50
N ALA A 78 26.80 -3.50 -0.62
CA ALA A 78 28.05 -4.24 -0.66
C ALA A 78 28.21 -5.05 -1.95
N ALA A 79 27.10 -5.54 -2.50
CA ALA A 79 27.08 -6.27 -3.76
C ALA A 79 27.16 -5.36 -4.99
N GLY A 80 27.10 -4.05 -4.81
CA GLY A 80 27.08 -3.09 -5.91
C GLY A 80 25.80 -3.14 -6.72
N GLU A 81 24.70 -3.61 -6.12
CA GLU A 81 23.42 -3.75 -6.78
C GLU A 81 22.47 -2.61 -6.43
N ALA A 82 21.36 -2.55 -7.11
CA ALA A 82 20.29 -1.59 -6.83
C ALA A 82 18.94 -2.30 -6.96
N LEU A 83 17.96 -1.83 -6.18
CA LEU A 83 16.64 -2.42 -6.14
C LEU A 83 15.65 -1.58 -6.92
N ASP A 84 14.79 -2.25 -7.67
CA ASP A 84 13.56 -1.68 -8.22
C ASP A 84 12.42 -2.23 -7.38
N ILE A 85 11.89 -1.39 -6.48
CA ILE A 85 10.84 -1.81 -5.55
C ILE A 85 9.49 -1.60 -6.23
N ARG A 86 8.74 -2.69 -6.38
CA ARG A 86 7.42 -2.68 -7.02
C ARG A 86 6.46 -3.50 -6.17
N VAL A 87 5.61 -2.83 -5.40
CA VAL A 87 4.76 -3.48 -4.41
C VAL A 87 3.32 -3.06 -4.59
N LEU A 88 2.43 -4.04 -4.55
CA LEU A 88 0.99 -3.83 -4.39
C LEU A 88 0.63 -4.27 -2.96
N GLY A 89 0.49 -3.30 -2.08
CA GLY A 89 0.23 -3.53 -0.66
C GLY A 89 1.00 -2.55 0.23
N LEU A 90 1.86 -3.07 1.08
CA LEU A 90 2.66 -2.24 1.99
C LEU A 90 4.15 -2.48 1.76
N ALA A 91 4.87 -1.41 1.46
CA ALA A 91 6.33 -1.42 1.47
C ALA A 91 6.82 -0.56 2.63
N SER A 92 7.76 -1.06 3.41
CA SER A 92 8.31 -0.32 4.53
C SER A 92 9.82 -0.39 4.56
N ILE A 93 10.44 0.71 4.96
CA ILE A 93 11.88 0.82 5.16
C ILE A 93 12.10 1.14 6.63
N ALA A 94 13.00 0.40 7.27
CA ALA A 94 13.27 0.57 8.69
C ALA A 94 13.73 2.01 9.00
N ASP A 95 13.37 2.49 10.18
CA ASP A 95 13.64 3.87 10.59
C ASP A 95 15.12 4.19 10.74
N ASP A 96 15.96 3.17 10.94
CA ASP A 96 17.40 3.34 11.08
C ASP A 96 18.16 3.34 9.74
N VAL A 97 17.44 3.31 8.62
CA VAL A 97 18.04 3.46 7.29
C VAL A 97 18.28 4.93 7.02
N SER A 98 19.51 5.29 6.66
CA SER A 98 19.86 6.66 6.31
C SER A 98 19.38 7.02 4.90
N PRO A 99 19.15 8.31 4.62
CA PRO A 99 18.84 8.74 3.25
C PRO A 99 19.92 8.32 2.25
N GLU A 100 21.18 8.36 2.65
CA GLU A 100 22.31 8.01 1.79
C GLU A 100 22.25 6.52 1.42
N LEU A 101 22.01 5.64 2.39
CA LEU A 101 21.89 4.20 2.14
C LEU A 101 20.71 3.92 1.23
N ALA A 102 19.57 4.60 1.44
CA ALA A 102 18.41 4.45 0.58
C ALA A 102 18.71 4.85 -0.87
N LEU A 103 19.38 5.98 -1.06
CA LEU A 103 19.74 6.46 -2.40
C LEU A 103 20.74 5.54 -3.10
N GLU A 104 21.66 4.94 -2.35
CA GLU A 104 22.66 4.02 -2.91
C GLU A 104 22.07 2.69 -3.35
N THR A 105 20.94 2.28 -2.78
CA THR A 105 20.41 0.92 -2.94
C THR A 105 19.07 0.85 -3.64
N ILE A 106 18.28 1.92 -3.67
CA ILE A 106 16.95 1.93 -4.28
C ILE A 106 16.96 2.79 -5.53
N ALA A 107 16.94 2.13 -6.68
CA ALA A 107 16.98 2.81 -7.97
C ALA A 107 15.60 3.35 -8.36
N SER A 108 14.53 2.64 -8.04
CA SER A 108 13.17 3.07 -8.34
C SER A 108 12.21 2.49 -7.32
N LEU A 109 11.06 3.16 -7.19
CA LEU A 109 10.05 2.81 -6.19
C LEU A 109 8.67 3.01 -6.80
N GLU A 110 7.88 1.94 -6.83
CA GLU A 110 6.47 2.01 -7.21
C GLU A 110 5.68 1.20 -6.17
N VAL A 111 4.91 1.90 -5.35
CA VAL A 111 4.09 1.27 -4.31
C VAL A 111 2.65 1.70 -4.49
N LEU A 112 1.78 0.73 -4.64
CA LEU A 112 0.33 0.93 -4.65
C LEU A 112 -0.20 0.39 -3.32
N GLY A 113 -0.78 1.26 -2.52
CA GLY A 113 -1.20 0.98 -1.17
C GLY A 113 -0.52 1.94 -0.20
N ALA A 114 0.39 1.45 0.61
CA ALA A 114 1.06 2.28 1.61
C ALA A 114 2.58 2.13 1.55
N PHE A 115 3.27 3.25 1.69
CA PHE A 115 4.72 3.29 1.82
C PHE A 115 5.10 3.91 3.16
N ARG A 116 5.84 3.17 3.97
CA ARG A 116 6.28 3.57 5.30
C ARG A 116 7.79 3.73 5.32
N ALA A 117 8.25 4.92 5.61
CA ALA A 117 9.67 5.22 5.76
C ALA A 117 9.82 6.50 6.58
N SER A 118 11.02 6.78 7.06
CA SER A 118 11.27 8.04 7.74
C SER A 118 11.05 9.23 6.78
N PRO A 119 10.69 10.41 7.30
CA PRO A 119 10.53 11.58 6.43
C PRO A 119 11.77 11.89 5.60
N ALA A 120 12.96 11.69 6.16
CA ALA A 120 14.21 11.95 5.45
C ALA A 120 14.40 10.99 4.27
N VAL A 121 14.07 9.72 4.44
CA VAL A 121 14.14 8.72 3.37
C VAL A 121 13.08 8.99 2.31
N LYS A 122 11.86 9.33 2.70
CA LYS A 122 10.80 9.69 1.76
C LYS A 122 11.21 10.88 0.89
N THR A 123 11.79 11.90 1.50
CA THR A 123 12.28 13.08 0.78
C THR A 123 13.39 12.69 -0.19
N ALA A 124 14.35 11.89 0.27
CA ALA A 124 15.46 11.46 -0.56
C ALA A 124 15.00 10.66 -1.79
N LEU A 125 14.00 9.81 -1.61
CA LEU A 125 13.50 8.95 -2.68
C LEU A 125 12.39 9.58 -3.54
N ALA A 126 12.00 10.82 -3.24
CA ALA A 126 10.86 11.46 -3.93
C ALA A 126 11.02 11.46 -5.45
N SER A 127 12.22 11.75 -5.97
CA SER A 127 12.46 11.78 -7.41
C SER A 127 12.47 10.40 -8.06
N ARG A 128 12.60 9.34 -7.28
CA ARG A 128 12.61 7.95 -7.74
C ARG A 128 11.28 7.25 -7.52
N ASN A 129 10.38 7.89 -6.79
CA ASN A 129 9.08 7.34 -6.45
C ASN A 129 8.11 7.57 -7.61
N ARG A 130 7.68 6.48 -8.24
CA ARG A 130 6.74 6.49 -9.36
C ARG A 130 5.31 6.17 -8.91
N SER A 131 5.10 6.05 -7.61
CA SER A 131 3.76 5.83 -7.05
C SER A 131 2.91 7.09 -7.24
N THR A 132 1.68 6.94 -7.58
CA THR A 132 0.76 8.08 -7.78
C THR A 132 -0.41 8.01 -6.83
#